data_ea40413527c742c07c7b050a4b2e3376
#
_entry.id   ea40413527c742c07c7b050a4b2e3376
#
_cell.length_a   1.000
_cell.length_b   1.000
_cell.length_c   1.000
_cell.angle_alpha   90.00
_cell.angle_beta   90.00
_cell.angle_gamma   90.00
#
_symmetry.space_group_name_H-M   'P 1'
#
loop_
_entity.id
_entity.type
_entity.pdbx_description
1 polymer ?
#
loop_
_entity_poly.entity_id
_entity_poly.type
_entity_poly.pdbx_seq_one_letter_code
_entity_poly.pdbx_strand_id
1 'polypeptide(L)'
;MVRPPLSHLEHARGERLGLLLREARGQRSMAEIAARSGVPAETLRKIETGRIATPAFFTVATLAATLGLSLEEIVQACAEPAEALSA
;
A
#
# COMPACT_ATOMS: atom_id res chain seq x y z
N MET A 1 17.96 -19.41 -2.05
CA MET A 1 16.68 -19.79 -1.44
C MET A 1 15.53 -19.24 -2.26
N VAL A 2 14.59 -20.07 -2.60
CA VAL A 2 13.44 -19.66 -3.40
C VAL A 2 12.33 -19.21 -2.47
N ARG A 3 11.81 -17.99 -2.72
CA ARG A 3 10.66 -17.50 -1.96
C ARG A 3 9.39 -18.14 -2.49
N PRO A 4 8.48 -18.57 -1.61
CA PRO A 4 7.20 -19.06 -2.08
C PRO A 4 6.41 -17.94 -2.75
N PRO A 5 5.55 -18.26 -3.71
CA PRO A 5 4.70 -17.24 -4.31
C PRO A 5 3.78 -16.64 -3.27
N LEU A 6 3.36 -15.40 -3.51
CA LEU A 6 2.41 -14.74 -2.63
C LEU A 6 1.07 -15.44 -2.67
N SER A 7 0.40 -15.49 -1.54
CA SER A 7 -0.92 -16.08 -1.44
C SER A 7 -1.96 -15.12 -2.04
N HIS A 8 -3.15 -15.67 -2.27
CA HIS A 8 -4.33 -14.89 -2.67
C HIS A 8 -4.59 -13.74 -1.69
N LEU A 9 -4.47 -14.02 -0.39
CA LEU A 9 -4.71 -13.03 0.64
C LEU A 9 -3.67 -11.91 0.60
N GLU A 10 -2.43 -12.26 0.34
CA GLU A 10 -1.37 -11.26 0.24
C GLU A 10 -1.56 -10.35 -0.96
N HIS A 11 -1.96 -10.91 -2.10
CA HIS A 11 -2.27 -10.11 -3.28
C HIS A 11 -3.46 -9.18 -3.04
N ALA A 12 -4.52 -9.71 -2.46
CA ALA A 12 -5.72 -8.92 -2.17
C ALA A 12 -5.42 -7.79 -1.19
N ARG A 13 -4.61 -8.07 -0.17
CA ARG A 13 -4.20 -7.06 0.79
C ARG A 13 -3.38 -5.96 0.12
N GLY A 14 -2.48 -6.35 -0.78
CA GLY A 14 -1.68 -5.39 -1.54
C GLY A 14 -2.52 -4.49 -2.44
N GLU A 15 -3.57 -5.05 -3.03
CA GLU A 15 -4.50 -4.26 -3.84
C GLU A 15 -5.24 -3.25 -3.00
N ARG A 16 -5.68 -3.64 -1.82
CA ARG A 16 -6.35 -2.72 -0.91
C ARG A 16 -5.42 -1.61 -0.43
N LEU A 17 -4.17 -1.96 -0.14
CA LEU A 17 -3.17 -0.96 0.20
C LEU A 17 -2.99 0.05 -0.92
N GLY A 18 -2.87 -0.44 -2.15
CA GLY A 18 -2.70 0.43 -3.31
C GLY A 18 -3.85 1.40 -3.48
N LEU A 19 -5.09 0.92 -3.31
CA LEU A 19 -6.28 1.75 -3.41
C LEU A 19 -6.31 2.81 -2.31
N LEU A 20 -5.96 2.44 -1.09
CA LEU A 20 -5.92 3.37 0.02
C LEU A 20 -4.92 4.50 -0.24
N LEU A 21 -3.72 4.15 -0.69
CA LEU A 21 -2.70 5.15 -0.98
C LEU A 21 -3.13 6.06 -2.12
N ARG A 22 -3.75 5.50 -3.14
CA ARG A 22 -4.25 6.30 -4.25
C ARG A 22 -5.32 7.29 -3.80
N GLU A 23 -6.26 6.85 -2.97
CA GLU A 23 -7.29 7.72 -2.43
C GLU A 23 -6.71 8.83 -1.56
N ALA A 24 -5.75 8.47 -0.71
CA ALA A 24 -5.10 9.44 0.17
C ALA A 24 -4.29 10.46 -0.62
N ARG A 25 -3.68 10.03 -1.73
CA ARG A 25 -2.96 10.95 -2.62
C ARG A 25 -3.90 11.96 -3.25
N GLY A 26 -5.10 11.55 -3.56
CA GLY A 26 -6.10 12.42 -4.17
C GLY A 26 -5.64 12.98 -5.50
N GLN A 27 -5.72 14.30 -5.65
CA GLN A 27 -5.35 14.95 -6.91
C GLN A 27 -3.88 15.34 -6.99
N ARG A 28 -3.11 15.08 -5.93
CA ARG A 28 -1.67 15.33 -5.97
C ARG A 28 -1.01 14.35 -6.92
N SER A 29 0.03 14.79 -7.62
CA SER A 29 0.72 13.93 -8.57
C SER A 29 1.62 12.93 -7.85
N MET A 30 1.95 11.85 -8.53
CA MET A 30 2.94 10.90 -8.00
C MET A 30 4.29 11.57 -7.83
N ALA A 31 4.64 12.50 -8.74
CA ALA A 31 5.90 13.22 -8.63
C ALA A 31 5.93 14.08 -7.37
N GLU A 32 4.81 14.71 -7.01
CA GLU A 32 4.75 15.50 -5.79
C GLU A 32 4.95 14.62 -4.55
N ILE A 33 4.26 13.49 -4.51
CA ILE A 33 4.39 12.59 -3.37
C ILE A 33 5.79 11.99 -3.30
N ALA A 34 6.38 11.66 -4.45
CA ALA A 34 7.75 11.16 -4.50
C ALA A 34 8.72 12.20 -3.93
N ALA A 35 8.56 13.47 -4.31
CA ALA A 35 9.42 14.53 -3.82
C ALA A 35 9.28 14.71 -2.31
N ARG A 36 8.07 14.62 -1.78
CA ARG A 36 7.83 14.81 -0.35
C ARG A 36 8.27 13.62 0.49
N SER A 37 8.04 12.42 -0.01
CA SER A 37 8.31 11.20 0.76
C SER A 37 9.72 10.66 0.58
N GLY A 38 10.37 11.00 -0.53
CA GLY A 38 11.63 10.37 -0.89
C GLY A 38 11.45 8.99 -1.53
N VAL A 39 10.22 8.52 -1.68
CA VAL A 39 9.93 7.24 -2.35
C VAL A 39 9.83 7.51 -3.85
N PRO A 40 10.57 6.78 -4.70
CA PRO A 40 10.50 7.02 -6.13
C PRO A 40 9.08 6.87 -6.69
N ALA A 41 8.74 7.72 -7.64
CA ALA A 41 7.40 7.68 -8.24
C ALA A 41 7.09 6.32 -8.86
N GLU A 42 8.08 5.66 -9.44
CA GLU A 42 7.88 4.33 -10.02
C GLU A 42 7.52 3.31 -8.95
N THR A 43 8.16 3.38 -7.79
CA THR A 43 7.83 2.51 -6.66
C THR A 43 6.41 2.79 -6.19
N LEU A 44 6.04 4.05 -6.06
CA LEU A 44 4.69 4.43 -5.66
C LEU A 44 3.66 3.88 -6.65
N ARG A 45 3.92 4.03 -7.95
CA ARG A 45 3.01 3.51 -8.98
C ARG A 45 2.81 2.00 -8.84
N LYS A 46 3.90 1.26 -8.61
CA LYS A 46 3.82 -0.19 -8.47
C LYS A 46 3.03 -0.61 -7.24
N ILE A 47 3.12 0.17 -6.16
CA ILE A 47 2.33 -0.12 -4.96
C ILE A 47 0.85 0.19 -5.23
N GLU A 48 0.56 1.35 -5.83
CA GLU A 48 -0.83 1.76 -6.10
C GLU A 48 -1.55 0.80 -7.04
N THR A 49 -0.82 0.19 -7.96
CA THR A 49 -1.42 -0.74 -8.92
C THR A 49 -1.38 -2.20 -8.46
N GLY A 50 -0.87 -2.44 -7.27
CA GLY A 50 -0.82 -3.79 -6.71
C GLY A 50 0.33 -4.65 -7.23
N ARG A 51 1.21 -4.12 -8.07
CA ARG A 51 2.33 -4.88 -8.61
C ARG A 51 3.35 -5.23 -7.53
N ILE A 52 3.48 -4.36 -6.52
CA ILE A 52 4.25 -4.67 -5.32
C ILE A 52 3.22 -4.87 -4.22
N ALA A 53 2.89 -6.12 -3.94
CA ALA A 53 1.83 -6.42 -2.98
C ALA A 53 2.29 -6.31 -1.53
N THR A 54 3.57 -6.53 -1.28
CA THR A 54 4.13 -6.49 0.08
C THR A 54 5.33 -5.55 0.11
N PRO A 55 5.09 -4.24 0.03
CA PRO A 55 6.20 -3.28 0.08
C PRO A 55 6.89 -3.31 1.43
N ALA A 56 8.13 -2.84 1.45
CA ALA A 56 8.90 -2.79 2.68
C ALA A 56 8.20 -1.89 3.71
N PHE A 57 8.32 -2.28 4.98
CA PHE A 57 7.62 -1.58 6.06
C PHE A 57 7.94 -0.09 6.07
N PHE A 58 9.23 0.28 5.98
CA PHE A 58 9.58 1.69 6.09
C PHE A 58 9.17 2.50 4.87
N THR A 59 9.05 1.86 3.71
CA THR A 59 8.46 2.52 2.54
C THR A 59 7.00 2.88 2.83
N VAL A 60 6.24 1.95 3.38
CA VAL A 60 4.84 2.18 3.72
C VAL A 60 4.73 3.23 4.82
N ALA A 61 5.57 3.15 5.85
CA ALA A 61 5.52 4.11 6.95
C ALA A 61 5.81 5.54 6.47
N THR A 62 6.77 5.68 5.55
CA THR A 62 7.13 6.98 5.00
C THR A 62 5.97 7.55 4.15
N LEU A 63 5.37 6.71 3.33
CA LEU A 63 4.22 7.13 2.52
C LEU A 63 3.04 7.51 3.41
N ALA A 64 2.79 6.74 4.46
CA ALA A 64 1.72 7.03 5.41
C ALA A 64 1.91 8.41 6.04
N ALA A 65 3.12 8.69 6.52
CA ALA A 65 3.41 9.99 7.12
C ALA A 65 3.20 11.13 6.13
N THR A 66 3.64 10.94 4.89
CA THR A 66 3.51 11.94 3.84
C THR A 66 2.04 12.21 3.49
N LEU A 67 1.23 11.15 3.48
CA LEU A 67 -0.17 11.23 3.06
C LEU A 67 -1.14 11.50 4.22
N GLY A 68 -0.62 11.60 5.44
CA GLY A 68 -1.47 11.86 6.61
C GLY A 68 -2.25 10.65 7.10
N LEU A 69 -1.76 9.45 6.82
CA LEU A 69 -2.38 8.22 7.27
C LEU A 69 -1.64 7.67 8.48
N SER A 70 -2.39 7.07 9.42
CA SER A 70 -1.77 6.31 10.49
C SER A 70 -1.52 4.88 10.02
N LEU A 71 -0.57 4.20 10.67
CA LEU A 71 -0.33 2.79 10.36
C LEU A 71 -1.54 1.94 10.71
N GLU A 72 -2.27 2.32 11.76
CA GLU A 72 -3.49 1.62 12.13
C GLU A 72 -4.55 1.71 11.04
N GLU A 73 -4.73 2.90 10.46
CA GLU A 73 -5.66 3.07 9.34
C GLU A 73 -5.29 2.14 8.18
N ILE A 74 -4.00 2.03 7.90
CA ILE A 74 -3.53 1.15 6.84
C ILE A 74 -3.84 -0.30 7.16
N VAL A 75 -3.54 -0.74 8.37
CA VAL A 75 -3.80 -2.12 8.77
C VAL A 75 -5.29 -2.43 8.67
N GLN A 76 -6.14 -1.53 9.12
CA GLN A 76 -7.59 -1.74 9.07
C GLN A 76 -8.11 -1.78 7.64
N ALA A 77 -7.62 -0.89 6.78
CA ALA A 77 -8.07 -0.85 5.39
C ALA A 77 -7.63 -2.08 4.62
N CYS A 78 -6.50 -2.68 5.00
CA CYS A 78 -5.97 -3.86 4.33
C CYS A 78 -6.44 -5.17 4.96
N ALA A 79 -7.17 -5.09 6.06
CA ALA A 79 -7.63 -6.30 6.75
C ALA A 79 -8.65 -7.06 5.92
N GLU A 80 -8.73 -8.37 6.16
CA GLU A 80 -9.74 -9.19 5.54
C GLU A 80 -11.13 -8.71 5.94
N PRO A 81 -12.09 -8.68 5.02
CA PRO A 81 -13.48 -8.41 5.39
C PRO A 81 -13.97 -9.41 6.43
N ALA A 82 -14.84 -8.96 7.33
CA ALA A 82 -15.37 -9.82 8.39
C ALA A 82 -16.03 -11.09 7.83
N GLU A 83 -16.69 -10.97 6.70
CA GLU A 83 -17.34 -12.11 6.05
C GLU A 83 -16.33 -13.17 5.65
N ALA A 84 -15.16 -12.75 5.16
CA ALA A 84 -14.12 -13.70 4.77
C ALA A 84 -13.52 -14.39 5.98
N LEU A 85 -13.45 -13.71 7.11
CA LEU A 85 -12.90 -14.29 8.33
C LEU A 85 -13.83 -15.27 8.99
N SER A 86 -15.13 -15.08 8.81
CA SER A 86 -16.11 -15.95 9.44
C SER A 86 -16.49 -17.16 8.60
N ALA A 87 -15.96 -17.27 7.42
CA ALA A 87 -16.27 -18.38 6.51
C ALA A 87 -15.66 -19.71 6.98
#